data_df237b90774fa82d52cc948a0437e0be
#
_entry.id   df237b90774fa82d52cc948a0437e0be
#
_cell.length_a   1.000
_cell.length_b   1.000
_cell.length_c   1.000
_cell.angle_alpha   90.00
_cell.angle_beta   90.00
_cell.angle_gamma   90.00
#
_symmetry.space_group_name_H-M   'P 1'
#
loop_
_entity.id
_entity.type
_entity.pdbx_description
1 polymer ?
#
loop_
_entity_poly.entity_id
_entity_poly.type
_entity_poly.pdbx_seq_one_letter_code
_entity_poly.pdbx_strand_id
1 'polypeptide(L)'
;MMRRFAFAVMLALPLSACGLHPMYAGGSGGAIAQGLTSVDVSEMPGRAGWLMRSALVDRLGSSRRTGPARYRLDVRLDDKLEGLGLLSDDTVTRERRTLRARYQLVDLSTGQIVLDETVGLDAGIDVVSSEYATVAAENTALENLTKEVSDRIVTRIALKLRALDAAGK
;
A
#
# COMPACT_ATOMS: atom_id res chain seq x y z
N MET A 1 -39.29 -10.65 35.92
CA MET A 1 -38.01 -10.88 35.21
C MET A 1 -38.11 -10.77 33.70
N MET A 2 -39.18 -11.18 33.05
CA MET A 2 -39.40 -11.12 31.58
C MET A 2 -39.34 -9.70 30.95
N ARG A 3 -39.81 -8.66 31.66
CA ARG A 3 -39.86 -7.26 31.16
C ARG A 3 -38.45 -6.62 30.98
N ARG A 4 -37.46 -7.07 31.76
CA ARG A 4 -36.07 -6.59 31.66
C ARG A 4 -35.31 -7.27 30.52
N PHE A 5 -35.65 -8.50 30.13
CA PHE A 5 -35.11 -9.21 28.99
C PHE A 5 -35.57 -8.61 27.64
N ALA A 6 -36.88 -8.20 27.59
CA ALA A 6 -37.44 -7.58 26.39
C ALA A 6 -36.76 -6.24 26.05
N PHE A 7 -36.40 -5.44 27.06
CA PHE A 7 -35.69 -4.15 26.86
C PHE A 7 -34.26 -4.33 26.40
N ALA A 8 -33.56 -5.39 26.86
CA ALA A 8 -32.19 -5.69 26.43
C ALA A 8 -32.11 -6.17 24.96
N VAL A 9 -33.12 -6.93 24.51
CA VAL A 9 -33.21 -7.39 23.11
C VAL A 9 -33.56 -6.25 22.17
N MET A 10 -34.36 -5.27 22.58
CA MET A 10 -34.75 -4.12 21.75
C MET A 10 -33.60 -3.11 21.56
N LEU A 11 -32.61 -3.09 22.48
CA LEU A 11 -31.42 -2.21 22.39
C LEU A 11 -30.30 -2.80 21.53
N ALA A 12 -30.36 -4.12 21.24
CA ALA A 12 -29.36 -4.81 20.43
C ALA A 12 -29.58 -4.71 18.90
N LEU A 13 -30.79 -4.36 18.46
CA LEU A 13 -31.17 -4.28 17.05
C LEU A 13 -30.51 -3.13 16.26
N PRO A 14 -30.27 -1.93 16.82
CA PRO A 14 -29.66 -0.84 16.01
C PRO A 14 -28.15 -1.01 15.76
N LEU A 15 -27.45 -1.91 16.45
CA LEU A 15 -26.00 -2.12 16.24
C LEU A 15 -25.69 -2.91 14.95
N SER A 16 -26.63 -3.63 14.39
CA SER A 16 -26.45 -4.36 13.12
C SER A 16 -26.70 -3.50 11.88
N ALA A 17 -27.17 -2.26 12.04
CA ALA A 17 -27.45 -1.34 10.92
C ALA A 17 -26.21 -0.53 10.46
N CYS A 18 -25.10 -0.56 11.20
CA CYS A 18 -23.83 -0.06 10.69
C CYS A 18 -23.29 -1.08 9.69
N GLY A 19 -23.55 -0.87 8.39
CA GLY A 19 -23.06 -1.69 7.27
C GLY A 19 -21.54 -1.68 7.09
N LEU A 20 -20.79 -1.82 8.17
CA LEU A 20 -19.35 -2.01 8.18
C LEU A 20 -19.04 -3.43 7.68
N HIS A 21 -18.89 -3.57 6.37
CA HIS A 21 -18.37 -4.81 5.80
C HIS A 21 -16.85 -4.79 5.91
N PRO A 22 -16.23 -5.76 6.61
CA PRO A 22 -14.77 -5.86 6.66
C PRO A 22 -14.22 -6.00 5.24
N MET A 23 -13.15 -5.26 4.94
CA MET A 23 -12.53 -5.20 3.60
C MET A 23 -12.07 -6.59 3.12
N TYR A 24 -11.75 -7.48 4.05
CA TYR A 24 -11.34 -8.87 3.80
C TYR A 24 -12.42 -9.88 4.29
N ALA A 25 -13.69 -9.58 4.07
CA ALA A 25 -14.74 -10.54 4.33
C ALA A 25 -14.52 -11.80 3.47
N GLY A 26 -14.38 -12.96 4.12
CA GLY A 26 -14.06 -14.24 3.45
C GLY A 26 -12.59 -14.66 3.55
N GLY A 27 -11.73 -13.92 4.26
CA GLY A 27 -10.31 -14.29 4.47
C GLY A 27 -9.53 -14.40 3.16
N SER A 28 -8.58 -15.34 3.09
CA SER A 28 -7.75 -15.58 1.89
C SER A 28 -8.50 -16.12 0.67
N GLY A 29 -9.72 -16.64 0.86
CA GLY A 29 -10.59 -17.16 -0.21
C GLY A 29 -11.65 -16.15 -0.70
N GLY A 30 -11.72 -14.95 -0.11
CA GLY A 30 -12.69 -13.93 -0.52
C GLY A 30 -12.40 -13.37 -1.91
N ALA A 31 -13.45 -12.85 -2.60
CA ALA A 31 -13.35 -12.29 -3.96
C ALA A 31 -12.25 -11.21 -4.07
N ILE A 32 -12.11 -10.36 -3.05
CA ILE A 32 -11.06 -9.31 -3.02
C ILE A 32 -9.67 -9.94 -2.93
N ALA A 33 -9.48 -10.96 -2.07
CA ALA A 33 -8.20 -11.64 -1.95
C ALA A 33 -7.81 -12.33 -3.28
N GLN A 34 -8.75 -12.98 -3.95
CA GLN A 34 -8.54 -13.56 -5.28
C GLN A 34 -8.26 -12.49 -6.34
N GLY A 35 -8.96 -11.35 -6.28
CA GLY A 35 -8.69 -10.20 -7.14
C GLY A 35 -7.28 -9.66 -6.96
N LEU A 36 -6.80 -9.51 -5.72
CA LEU A 36 -5.45 -9.06 -5.41
C LEU A 36 -4.39 -10.04 -5.92
N THR A 37 -4.57 -11.34 -5.73
CA THR A 37 -3.61 -12.34 -6.25
C THR A 37 -3.55 -12.37 -7.78
N SER A 38 -4.59 -11.89 -8.48
CA SER A 38 -4.61 -11.80 -9.94
C SER A 38 -3.85 -10.60 -10.53
N VAL A 39 -3.29 -9.75 -9.67
CA VAL A 39 -2.47 -8.59 -10.08
C VAL A 39 -1.04 -9.03 -10.30
N ASP A 40 -0.49 -8.76 -11.48
CA ASP A 40 0.94 -8.91 -11.79
C ASP A 40 1.65 -7.58 -11.60
N VAL A 41 2.84 -7.59 -10.98
CA VAL A 41 3.62 -6.38 -10.71
C VAL A 41 4.75 -6.28 -11.70
N SER A 42 4.75 -5.22 -12.51
CA SER A 42 5.82 -4.95 -13.48
C SER A 42 7.17 -4.73 -12.79
N GLU A 43 8.24 -4.98 -13.52
CA GLU A 43 9.59 -4.72 -13.03
C GLU A 43 9.85 -3.22 -12.87
N MET A 44 10.61 -2.90 -11.85
CA MET A 44 11.01 -1.53 -11.53
C MET A 44 12.54 -1.46 -11.39
N PRO A 45 13.18 -0.45 -11.97
CA PRO A 45 14.64 -0.32 -11.90
C PRO A 45 15.12 0.12 -10.52
N GLY A 46 16.36 -0.22 -10.21
CA GLY A 46 17.10 0.23 -9.04
C GLY A 46 16.67 -0.45 -7.73
N ARG A 47 17.39 -0.09 -6.64
CA ARG A 47 17.16 -0.67 -5.31
C ARG A 47 15.77 -0.37 -4.77
N ALA A 48 15.30 0.88 -4.87
CA ALA A 48 13.96 1.26 -4.45
C ALA A 48 12.89 0.49 -5.21
N GLY A 49 13.10 0.27 -6.53
CA GLY A 49 12.22 -0.52 -7.38
C GLY A 49 12.16 -1.99 -6.95
N TRP A 50 13.30 -2.60 -6.66
CA TRP A 50 13.36 -3.98 -6.17
C TRP A 50 12.63 -4.14 -4.83
N LEU A 51 12.88 -3.24 -3.87
CA LEU A 51 12.19 -3.24 -2.57
C LEU A 51 10.67 -3.08 -2.73
N MET A 52 10.24 -2.12 -3.56
CA MET A 52 8.83 -1.85 -3.82
C MET A 52 8.14 -3.05 -4.47
N ARG A 53 8.76 -3.63 -5.51
CA ARG A 53 8.21 -4.80 -6.18
C ARG A 53 8.07 -5.99 -5.23
N SER A 54 9.11 -6.26 -4.44
CA SER A 54 9.08 -7.33 -3.45
C SER A 54 7.94 -7.13 -2.44
N ALA A 55 7.81 -5.92 -1.89
CA ALA A 55 6.77 -5.57 -0.93
C ALA A 55 5.35 -5.68 -1.53
N LEU A 56 5.16 -5.26 -2.79
CA LEU A 56 3.87 -5.36 -3.48
C LEU A 56 3.51 -6.82 -3.81
N VAL A 57 4.45 -7.61 -4.36
CA VAL A 57 4.25 -9.03 -4.66
C VAL A 57 3.83 -9.81 -3.42
N ASP A 58 4.49 -9.54 -2.28
CA ASP A 58 4.18 -10.20 -1.02
C ASP A 58 2.78 -9.83 -0.49
N ARG A 59 2.44 -8.53 -0.48
CA ARG A 59 1.15 -8.04 0.01
C ARG A 59 -0.03 -8.39 -0.88
N LEU A 60 0.14 -8.36 -2.18
CA LEU A 60 -0.88 -8.79 -3.15
C LEU A 60 -1.07 -10.31 -3.13
N GLY A 61 -0.05 -11.05 -2.65
CA GLY A 61 -0.04 -12.50 -2.69
C GLY A 61 0.08 -13.05 -4.11
N SER A 62 0.59 -12.25 -5.05
CA SER A 62 0.68 -12.61 -6.48
C SER A 62 1.59 -13.81 -6.75
N SER A 63 2.54 -14.10 -5.85
CA SER A 63 3.35 -15.34 -5.90
C SER A 63 2.53 -16.62 -5.70
N ARG A 64 1.33 -16.54 -5.13
CA ARG A 64 0.41 -17.67 -4.93
C ARG A 64 -0.61 -17.85 -6.05
N ARG A 65 -0.53 -17.03 -7.09
CA ARG A 65 -1.43 -17.09 -8.24
C ARG A 65 -1.29 -18.43 -8.96
N THR A 66 -2.41 -19.08 -9.25
CA THR A 66 -2.47 -20.37 -9.96
C THR A 66 -2.92 -20.25 -11.42
N GLY A 67 -3.24 -19.03 -11.88
CA GLY A 67 -3.73 -18.78 -13.25
C GLY A 67 -3.09 -17.55 -13.89
N PRO A 68 -3.54 -17.14 -15.09
CA PRO A 68 -3.08 -15.92 -15.73
C PRO A 68 -3.43 -14.68 -14.90
N ALA A 69 -2.61 -13.64 -15.01
CA ALA A 69 -2.91 -12.36 -14.41
C ALA A 69 -4.12 -11.72 -15.12
N ARG A 70 -5.04 -11.16 -14.35
CA ARG A 70 -6.13 -10.34 -14.88
C ARG A 70 -5.74 -8.87 -14.97
N TYR A 71 -4.91 -8.42 -14.05
CA TYR A 71 -4.45 -7.04 -13.98
C TYR A 71 -2.93 -6.98 -14.00
N ARG A 72 -2.40 -5.87 -14.53
CA ARG A 72 -1.00 -5.50 -14.43
C ARG A 72 -0.89 -4.20 -13.66
N LEU A 73 0.01 -4.15 -12.68
CA LEU A 73 0.34 -2.98 -11.89
C LEU A 73 1.67 -2.40 -12.38
N ASP A 74 1.59 -1.25 -13.03
CA ASP A 74 2.74 -0.47 -13.47
C ASP A 74 3.02 0.62 -12.45
N VAL A 75 4.24 0.69 -11.89
CA VAL A 75 4.64 1.66 -10.87
C VAL A 75 5.88 2.41 -11.32
N ARG A 76 5.85 3.73 -11.17
CA ARG A 76 7.00 4.63 -11.37
C ARG A 76 7.35 5.28 -10.05
N LEU A 77 8.60 5.12 -9.63
CA LEU A 77 9.11 5.67 -8.38
C LEU A 77 9.93 6.93 -8.64
N ASP A 78 9.79 7.89 -7.71
CA ASP A 78 10.65 9.05 -7.53
C ASP A 78 11.15 9.00 -6.08
N ASP A 79 12.44 8.69 -5.90
CA ASP A 79 13.11 8.54 -4.60
C ASP A 79 14.16 9.65 -4.49
N LYS A 80 13.96 10.56 -3.54
CA LYS A 80 14.82 11.73 -3.31
C LYS A 80 15.33 11.75 -1.90
N LEU A 81 16.60 12.07 -1.76
CA LEU A 81 17.27 12.36 -0.49
C LEU A 81 17.75 13.81 -0.52
N GLU A 82 17.30 14.61 0.42
CA GLU A 82 17.60 16.04 0.49
C GLU A 82 18.15 16.39 1.87
N GLY A 83 19.31 17.07 1.92
CA GLY A 83 19.85 17.62 3.15
C GLY A 83 19.02 18.80 3.65
N LEU A 84 18.73 18.83 4.95
CA LEU A 84 17.98 19.87 5.61
C LEU A 84 18.82 20.47 6.76
N GLY A 85 18.80 21.80 6.88
CA GLY A 85 19.47 22.49 7.97
C GLY A 85 20.98 22.51 7.78
N LEU A 86 21.48 23.60 7.24
CA LEU A 86 22.89 23.95 7.23
C LEU A 86 23.21 24.63 8.56
N LEU A 87 24.23 24.15 9.24
CA LEU A 87 24.87 24.90 10.32
C LEU A 87 25.75 26.01 9.72
N SER A 88 26.22 26.91 10.56
CA SER A 88 27.11 28.02 10.17
C SER A 88 28.42 27.58 9.53
N ASP A 89 28.76 26.29 9.62
CA ASP A 89 29.93 25.62 9.05
C ASP A 89 29.59 24.74 7.82
N ASP A 90 28.44 24.96 7.18
CA ASP A 90 27.93 24.20 6.03
C ASP A 90 27.71 22.68 6.28
N THR A 91 27.62 22.24 7.54
CA THR A 91 27.31 20.84 7.83
C THR A 91 25.80 20.56 7.77
N VAL A 92 25.43 19.46 7.10
CA VAL A 92 24.06 18.95 7.10
C VAL A 92 23.84 18.12 8.37
N THR A 93 22.88 18.52 9.19
CA THR A 93 22.56 17.81 10.45
C THR A 93 21.34 16.93 10.33
N ARG A 94 20.56 17.12 9.28
CA ARG A 94 19.31 16.38 9.05
C ARG A 94 19.07 16.21 7.57
N GLU A 95 18.53 15.06 7.20
CA GLU A 95 18.10 14.73 5.83
C GLU A 95 16.62 14.38 5.81
N ARG A 96 16.03 14.53 4.64
CA ARG A 96 14.68 14.05 4.32
C ARG A 96 14.77 13.13 3.14
N ARG A 97 14.23 11.92 3.30
CA ARG A 97 14.00 11.03 2.18
C ARG A 97 12.53 11.06 1.80
N THR A 98 12.23 11.36 0.54
CA THR A 98 10.88 11.37 -0.02
C THR A 98 10.77 10.25 -1.04
N LEU A 99 9.79 9.36 -0.84
CA LEU A 99 9.45 8.32 -1.81
C LEU A 99 8.07 8.57 -2.38
N ARG A 100 7.98 8.82 -3.69
CA ARG A 100 6.73 8.97 -4.43
C ARG A 100 6.56 7.84 -5.42
N ALA A 101 5.35 7.29 -5.50
CA ALA A 101 4.97 6.24 -6.43
C ALA A 101 3.73 6.68 -7.21
N ARG A 102 3.85 6.89 -8.53
CA ARG A 102 2.70 6.90 -9.42
C ARG A 102 2.45 5.49 -9.91
N TYR A 103 1.21 5.03 -9.81
CA TYR A 103 0.87 3.67 -10.16
C TYR A 103 -0.42 3.59 -10.98
N GLN A 104 -0.42 2.66 -11.94
CA GLN A 104 -1.53 2.39 -12.83
C GLN A 104 -1.88 0.92 -12.77
N LEU A 105 -3.17 0.63 -12.58
CA LEU A 105 -3.71 -0.72 -12.67
C LEU A 105 -4.37 -0.88 -14.04
N VAL A 106 -3.85 -1.77 -14.85
CA VAL A 106 -4.33 -2.04 -16.21
C VAL A 106 -5.09 -3.36 -16.22
N ASP A 107 -6.32 -3.36 -16.73
CA ASP A 107 -7.06 -4.59 -17.01
C ASP A 107 -6.53 -5.21 -18.30
N LEU A 108 -5.95 -6.41 -18.19
CA LEU A 108 -5.31 -7.10 -19.32
C LEU A 108 -6.30 -7.63 -20.37
N SER A 109 -7.58 -7.76 -20.01
CA SER A 109 -8.62 -8.20 -20.96
C SER A 109 -9.07 -7.10 -21.92
N THR A 110 -9.06 -5.84 -21.44
CA THR A 110 -9.53 -4.68 -22.20
C THR A 110 -8.41 -3.71 -22.59
N GLY A 111 -7.25 -3.82 -21.94
CA GLY A 111 -6.14 -2.86 -22.06
C GLY A 111 -6.41 -1.51 -21.38
N GLN A 112 -7.50 -1.37 -20.66
CA GLN A 112 -7.90 -0.10 -20.03
C GLN A 112 -7.20 0.10 -18.67
N ILE A 113 -6.81 1.35 -18.40
CA ILE A 113 -6.33 1.76 -17.08
C ILE A 113 -7.56 1.95 -16.19
N VAL A 114 -7.71 1.08 -15.18
CA VAL A 114 -8.83 1.13 -14.24
C VAL A 114 -8.53 1.94 -12.98
N LEU A 115 -7.25 2.21 -12.70
CA LEU A 115 -6.79 3.07 -11.60
C LEU A 115 -5.50 3.77 -12.00
N ASP A 116 -5.39 5.09 -11.79
CA ASP A 116 -4.17 5.89 -11.97
C ASP A 116 -4.10 6.89 -10.81
N GLU A 117 -3.19 6.66 -9.89
CA GLU A 117 -3.04 7.48 -8.68
C GLU A 117 -1.57 7.65 -8.33
N THR A 118 -1.32 8.60 -7.41
CA THR A 118 0.01 8.84 -6.85
C THR A 118 -0.09 8.83 -5.33
N VAL A 119 0.87 8.18 -4.69
CA VAL A 119 1.09 8.20 -3.25
C VAL A 119 2.52 8.63 -2.97
N GLY A 120 2.73 9.40 -1.91
CA GLY A 120 4.06 9.83 -1.49
C GLY A 120 4.14 9.93 0.03
N LEU A 121 5.31 9.62 0.55
CA LEU A 121 5.67 9.72 1.96
C LEU A 121 7.09 10.21 2.11
N ASP A 122 7.38 10.81 3.26
CA ASP A 122 8.71 11.26 3.63
C ASP A 122 9.10 10.78 5.03
N ALA A 123 10.41 10.60 5.20
CA ALA A 123 11.05 10.27 6.46
C ALA A 123 12.20 11.23 6.73
N GLY A 124 12.29 11.72 7.97
CA GLY A 124 13.45 12.47 8.45
C GLY A 124 14.54 11.51 8.91
N ILE A 125 15.79 11.87 8.65
CA ILE A 125 16.99 11.13 9.00
C ILE A 125 17.93 12.11 9.72
N ASP A 126 18.36 11.76 10.92
CA ASP A 126 19.36 12.54 11.64
C ASP A 126 20.76 12.13 11.17
N VAL A 127 21.55 13.10 10.71
CA VAL A 127 22.94 12.89 10.28
C VAL A 127 23.81 12.91 11.53
N VAL A 128 24.55 11.83 11.73
CA VAL A 128 25.47 11.68 12.86
C VAL A 128 26.92 11.69 12.38
N SER A 129 27.88 11.82 13.28
CA SER A 129 29.30 11.86 12.96
C SER A 129 29.84 10.58 12.29
N SER A 130 29.13 9.47 12.39
CA SER A 130 29.45 8.21 11.75
C SER A 130 28.75 8.11 10.40
N GLU A 131 29.49 8.21 9.30
CA GLU A 131 28.96 8.04 7.93
C GLU A 131 28.27 6.70 7.74
N TYR A 132 28.83 5.63 8.28
CA TYR A 132 28.22 4.30 8.22
C TYR A 132 26.83 4.27 8.90
N ALA A 133 26.68 4.94 10.05
CA ALA A 133 25.41 5.01 10.76
C ALA A 133 24.36 5.82 9.97
N THR A 134 24.79 6.92 9.34
CA THR A 134 23.91 7.72 8.46
C THR A 134 23.42 6.91 7.27
N VAL A 135 24.31 6.23 6.54
CA VAL A 135 23.94 5.36 5.41
C VAL A 135 23.02 4.23 5.85
N ALA A 136 23.23 3.64 7.03
CA ALA A 136 22.33 2.62 7.57
C ALA A 136 20.93 3.19 7.87
N ALA A 137 20.84 4.41 8.40
CA ALA A 137 19.58 5.10 8.67
C ALA A 137 18.84 5.46 7.37
N GLU A 138 19.54 5.93 6.33
CA GLU A 138 18.98 6.19 5.00
C GLU A 138 18.37 4.93 4.38
N ASN A 139 19.08 3.80 4.49
CA ASN A 139 18.61 2.51 3.99
C ASN A 139 17.35 2.03 4.75
N THR A 140 17.36 2.16 6.06
CA THR A 140 16.20 1.83 6.92
C THR A 140 14.99 2.72 6.59
N ALA A 141 15.23 4.02 6.36
CA ALA A 141 14.18 4.94 5.94
C ALA A 141 13.55 4.52 4.61
N LEU A 142 14.36 4.14 3.60
CA LEU A 142 13.86 3.64 2.32
C LEU A 142 13.01 2.38 2.50
N GLU A 143 13.48 1.41 3.29
CA GLU A 143 12.75 0.17 3.53
C GLU A 143 11.40 0.43 4.21
N ASN A 144 11.35 1.31 5.20
CA ASN A 144 10.12 1.67 5.90
C ASN A 144 9.15 2.43 4.99
N LEU A 145 9.64 3.43 4.24
CA LEU A 145 8.84 4.17 3.26
C LEU A 145 8.26 3.21 2.21
N THR A 146 9.05 2.27 1.71
CA THR A 146 8.60 1.29 0.73
C THR A 146 7.48 0.40 1.27
N LYS A 147 7.61 -0.06 2.52
CA LYS A 147 6.55 -0.85 3.18
C LYS A 147 5.25 -0.05 3.29
N GLU A 148 5.32 1.18 3.77
CA GLU A 148 4.13 2.00 4.00
C GLU A 148 3.47 2.45 2.69
N VAL A 149 4.27 2.84 1.67
CA VAL A 149 3.76 3.19 0.34
C VAL A 149 3.07 1.97 -0.30
N SER A 150 3.68 0.78 -0.22
CA SER A 150 3.07 -0.44 -0.76
C SER A 150 1.75 -0.81 -0.06
N ASP A 151 1.64 -0.62 1.26
CA ASP A 151 0.39 -0.84 1.99
C ASP A 151 -0.73 0.08 1.51
N ARG A 152 -0.41 1.36 1.27
CA ARG A 152 -1.38 2.33 0.71
C ARG A 152 -1.81 1.95 -0.69
N ILE A 153 -0.88 1.55 -1.57
CA ILE A 153 -1.17 1.10 -2.93
C ILE A 153 -2.12 -0.10 -2.91
N VAL A 154 -1.80 -1.14 -2.14
CA VAL A 154 -2.62 -2.36 -2.05
C VAL A 154 -4.02 -2.07 -1.52
N THR A 155 -4.13 -1.19 -0.52
CA THR A 155 -5.42 -0.74 0.02
C THR A 155 -6.27 -0.07 -1.06
N ARG A 156 -5.69 0.82 -1.88
CA ARG A 156 -6.41 1.50 -2.97
C ARG A 156 -6.83 0.53 -4.07
N ILE A 157 -5.95 -0.41 -4.43
CA ILE A 157 -6.28 -1.48 -5.39
C ILE A 157 -7.45 -2.32 -4.87
N ALA A 158 -7.42 -2.76 -3.61
CA ALA A 158 -8.50 -3.54 -3.01
C ALA A 158 -9.85 -2.82 -3.05
N LEU A 159 -9.87 -1.51 -2.74
CA LEU A 159 -11.06 -0.68 -2.83
C LEU A 159 -11.57 -0.56 -4.27
N LYS A 160 -10.66 -0.40 -5.24
CA LYS A 160 -11.03 -0.32 -6.66
C LYS A 160 -11.61 -1.64 -7.16
N LEU A 161 -10.97 -2.77 -6.85
CA LEU A 161 -11.46 -4.08 -7.24
C LEU A 161 -12.86 -4.37 -6.66
N ARG A 162 -13.07 -4.01 -5.38
CA ARG A 162 -14.40 -4.11 -4.76
C ARG A 162 -15.46 -3.29 -5.48
N ALA A 163 -15.12 -2.06 -5.90
CA ALA A 163 -16.05 -1.20 -6.65
C ALA A 163 -16.37 -1.79 -8.03
N LEU A 164 -15.38 -2.38 -8.72
CA LEU A 164 -15.59 -3.04 -10.01
C LEU A 164 -16.48 -4.28 -9.87
N ASP A 165 -16.28 -5.10 -8.83
CA ASP A 165 -17.13 -6.28 -8.57
C ASP A 165 -18.57 -5.88 -8.23
N ALA A 166 -18.76 -4.76 -7.54
CA ALA A 166 -20.08 -4.24 -7.23
C ALA A 166 -20.81 -3.67 -8.47
N ALA A 167 -20.08 -3.09 -9.42
CA ALA A 167 -20.63 -2.54 -10.66
C ALA A 167 -20.91 -3.60 -11.72
N GLY A 168 -20.30 -4.79 -11.63
CA GLY A 168 -20.51 -5.90 -12.56
C GLY A 168 -21.63 -6.87 -12.16
N LYS A 169 -22.30 -6.62 -11.03
CA LYS A 169 -23.50 -7.34 -10.55
C LYS A 169 -24.76 -6.56 -10.83
#